data_0af7e375bc0cacbeb64decfd4a24d6a8
#
_entry.id   0af7e375bc0cacbeb64decfd4a24d6a8
#
_cell.length_a   1.000
_cell.length_b   1.000
_cell.length_c   1.000
_cell.angle_alpha   90.00
_cell.angle_beta   90.00
_cell.angle_gamma   90.00
#
_symmetry.space_group_name_H-M   'P 1'
#
loop_
_entity.id
_entity.type
_entity.pdbx_description
1 polymer ?
#
loop_
_entity_poly.entity_id
_entity_poly.type
_entity_poly.pdbx_seq_one_letter_code
_entity_poly.pdbx_strand_id
1 'polypeptide(L)'
;MSDAVSADVISRLKAVLGEGGWSEDPARIAPKLVEWRDRWSGTTPFLALPRTTAEVAAVVGICAEARQPITIQGGNTGLVGGQIPQGEVLLSTERMRTIREVSVLDDVITAEAGVTLAEVHAAAAEARRRFPLGL
;
A
#
# COMPACT_ATOMS: atom_id res chain seq x y z
N MET A 1 -21.30 3.93 10.35
CA MET A 1 -20.34 4.28 11.40
C MET A 1 -19.31 3.18 11.37
N SER A 2 -18.08 3.49 10.97
CA SER A 2 -16.99 2.52 11.05
C SER A 2 -16.66 2.36 12.54
N ASP A 3 -16.84 1.16 13.08
CA ASP A 3 -16.37 0.87 14.43
C ASP A 3 -14.85 1.06 14.47
N ALA A 4 -14.34 1.68 15.53
CA ALA A 4 -12.91 1.88 15.69
C ALA A 4 -12.18 0.53 15.62
N VAL A 5 -11.02 0.50 14.98
CA VAL A 5 -10.20 -0.73 14.89
C VAL A 5 -9.90 -1.24 16.30
N SER A 6 -10.27 -2.48 16.58
CA SER A 6 -10.14 -3.03 17.94
C SER A 6 -8.69 -3.21 18.35
N ALA A 7 -8.38 -3.11 19.63
CA ALA A 7 -7.04 -3.32 20.19
C ALA A 7 -6.51 -4.74 19.89
N ASP A 8 -7.40 -5.73 19.84
CA ASP A 8 -7.05 -7.11 19.47
C ASP A 8 -6.55 -7.18 18.02
N VAL A 9 -7.28 -6.59 17.07
CA VAL A 9 -6.87 -6.53 15.66
C VAL A 9 -5.52 -5.84 15.52
N ILE A 10 -5.33 -4.68 16.16
CA ILE A 10 -4.05 -3.95 16.14
C ILE A 10 -2.91 -4.82 16.68
N SER A 11 -3.12 -5.51 17.80
CA SER A 11 -2.11 -6.39 18.39
C SER A 11 -1.71 -7.53 17.44
N ARG A 12 -2.68 -8.17 16.80
CA ARG A 12 -2.44 -9.24 15.81
C ARG A 12 -1.71 -8.71 14.58
N LEU A 13 -2.10 -7.54 14.08
CA LEU A 13 -1.43 -6.89 12.94
C LEU A 13 0.03 -6.55 13.25
N LYS A 14 0.32 -6.02 14.44
CA LYS A 14 1.69 -5.76 14.90
C LYS A 14 2.53 -7.04 14.96
N ALA A 15 1.94 -8.13 15.44
CA ALA A 15 2.63 -9.42 15.56
C ALA A 15 3.05 -9.99 14.20
N VAL A 16 2.20 -9.91 13.18
CA VAL A 16 2.51 -10.46 11.84
C VAL A 16 3.40 -9.55 11.01
N LEU A 17 3.33 -8.24 11.21
CA LEU A 17 4.13 -7.26 10.45
C LEU A 17 5.53 -7.03 11.05
N GLY A 18 5.70 -7.29 12.34
CA GLY A 18 6.96 -7.08 13.04
C GLY A 18 7.40 -5.62 13.12
N GLU A 19 8.61 -5.42 13.61
CA GLU A 19 9.20 -4.08 13.78
C GLU A 19 9.39 -3.38 12.42
N GLY A 20 8.98 -2.11 12.34
CA GLY A 20 9.02 -1.32 11.11
C GLY A 20 7.99 -1.69 10.05
N GLY A 21 7.16 -2.74 10.29
CA GLY A 21 6.07 -3.16 9.39
C GLY A 21 4.75 -2.41 9.63
N TRP A 22 4.69 -1.48 10.56
CA TRP A 22 3.48 -0.72 10.91
C TRP A 22 3.83 0.63 11.54
N SER A 23 2.82 1.49 11.66
CA SER A 23 2.93 2.75 12.41
C SER A 23 1.57 3.18 12.98
N GLU A 24 1.60 3.75 14.18
CA GLU A 24 0.52 4.52 14.80
C GLU A 24 0.94 5.99 14.99
N ASP A 25 2.13 6.35 14.51
CA ASP A 25 2.66 7.70 14.60
C ASP A 25 1.87 8.65 13.69
N PRO A 26 1.19 9.67 14.27
CA PRO A 26 0.44 10.65 13.50
C PRO A 26 1.28 11.38 12.45
N ALA A 27 2.55 11.64 12.72
CA ALA A 27 3.44 12.34 11.80
C ALA A 27 3.71 11.49 10.53
N ARG A 28 3.79 10.17 10.69
CA ARG A 28 3.97 9.24 9.56
C ARG A 28 2.68 8.98 8.80
N ILE A 29 1.55 9.04 9.48
CA ILE A 29 0.23 8.78 8.90
C ILE A 29 -0.32 10.01 8.16
N ALA A 30 -0.15 11.21 8.70
CA ALA A 30 -0.75 12.43 8.18
C ALA A 30 -0.57 12.65 6.66
N PRO A 31 0.60 12.46 6.05
CA PRO A 31 0.79 12.65 4.61
C PRO A 31 -0.02 11.66 3.74
N LYS A 32 -0.52 10.58 4.34
CA LYS A 32 -1.28 9.54 3.65
C LYS A 32 -2.80 9.73 3.74
N LEU A 33 -3.24 10.69 4.56
CA LEU A 33 -4.65 10.95 4.83
C LEU A 33 -5.27 11.98 3.89
N VAL A 34 -4.48 12.65 3.10
CA VAL A 34 -4.94 13.71 2.18
C VAL A 34 -4.47 13.36 0.76
N GLU A 35 -5.39 13.43 -0.21
CA GLU A 35 -4.98 13.31 -1.61
C GLU A 35 -4.37 14.62 -2.10
N TRP A 36 -3.53 14.57 -3.11
CA TRP A 36 -2.67 15.68 -3.52
C TRP A 36 -3.38 16.96 -4.00
N ARG A 37 -4.71 16.92 -4.24
CA ARG A 37 -5.53 18.10 -4.58
C ARG A 37 -6.32 18.63 -3.39
N ASP A 38 -6.11 18.09 -2.18
CA ASP A 38 -6.82 18.45 -0.95
C ASP A 38 -8.36 18.36 -1.04
N ARG A 39 -8.89 17.53 -1.96
CA ARG A 39 -10.34 17.32 -2.10
C ARG A 39 -10.87 16.25 -1.17
N TRP A 40 -10.00 15.32 -0.78
CA TRP A 40 -10.34 14.18 0.05
C TRP A 40 -9.37 14.11 1.20
N SER A 41 -9.90 14.07 2.40
CA SER A 41 -9.15 13.84 3.64
C SER A 41 -9.81 12.75 4.45
N GLY A 42 -9.02 12.02 5.22
CA GLY A 42 -9.51 10.89 5.98
C GLY A 42 -8.81 10.70 7.31
N THR A 43 -9.07 9.55 7.92
CA THR A 43 -8.49 9.15 9.19
C THR A 43 -8.16 7.66 9.18
N THR A 44 -7.11 7.27 9.90
CA THR A 44 -6.82 5.87 10.23
C THR A 44 -6.13 5.80 11.59
N PRO A 45 -6.45 4.82 12.43
CA PRO A 45 -5.70 4.59 13.67
C PRO A 45 -4.44 3.77 13.45
N PHE A 46 -4.30 3.10 12.28
CA PHE A 46 -3.23 2.14 12.05
C PHE A 46 -2.80 2.10 10.58
N LEU A 47 -1.51 2.26 10.36
CA LEU A 47 -0.85 2.11 9.07
C LEU A 47 -0.11 0.78 9.01
N ALA A 48 -0.57 -0.14 8.18
CA ALA A 48 0.12 -1.37 7.86
C ALA A 48 1.09 -1.17 6.67
N LEU A 49 2.31 -1.66 6.81
CA LEU A 49 3.42 -1.48 5.87
C LEU A 49 4.02 -2.85 5.51
N PRO A 50 3.27 -3.74 4.87
CA PRO A 50 3.77 -5.05 4.48
C PRO A 50 4.92 -4.93 3.47
N ARG A 51 5.85 -5.87 3.52
CA ARG A 51 6.97 -6.01 2.59
C ARG A 51 6.78 -7.16 1.60
N THR A 52 5.94 -8.12 1.94
CA THR A 52 5.75 -9.34 1.17
C THR A 52 4.28 -9.64 0.93
N THR A 53 3.99 -10.41 -0.12
CA THR A 53 2.64 -10.93 -0.39
C THR A 53 2.09 -11.76 0.79
N ALA A 54 2.96 -12.50 1.49
CA ALA A 54 2.56 -13.28 2.67
C ALA A 54 2.10 -12.37 3.81
N GLU A 55 2.80 -11.27 4.07
CA GLU A 55 2.37 -10.28 5.07
C GLU A 55 1.05 -9.61 4.67
N VAL A 56 0.85 -9.27 3.39
CA VAL A 56 -0.43 -8.74 2.91
C VAL A 56 -1.55 -9.75 3.17
N ALA A 57 -1.34 -11.03 2.82
CA ALA A 57 -2.33 -12.08 3.04
C ALA A 57 -2.67 -12.25 4.53
N ALA A 58 -1.66 -12.17 5.42
CA ALA A 58 -1.89 -12.24 6.86
C ALA A 58 -2.70 -11.04 7.38
N VAL A 59 -2.37 -9.82 6.95
CA VAL A 59 -3.14 -8.60 7.30
C VAL A 59 -4.58 -8.73 6.84
N VAL A 60 -4.81 -9.12 5.59
CA VAL A 60 -6.15 -9.30 5.02
C VAL A 60 -6.92 -10.38 5.77
N GLY A 61 -6.28 -11.52 6.11
CA GLY A 61 -6.88 -12.60 6.88
C GLY A 61 -7.38 -12.13 8.26
N ILE A 62 -6.51 -11.46 9.02
CA ILE A 62 -6.86 -10.92 10.34
C ILE A 62 -8.05 -9.94 10.25
N CYS A 63 -8.00 -9.03 9.30
CA CYS A 63 -9.06 -8.05 9.13
C CYS A 63 -10.37 -8.69 8.65
N ALA A 64 -10.30 -9.68 7.77
CA ALA A 64 -11.48 -10.42 7.30
C ALA A 64 -12.17 -11.19 8.43
N GLU A 65 -11.42 -11.91 9.26
CA GLU A 65 -11.94 -12.61 10.45
C GLU A 65 -12.66 -11.64 11.39
N ALA A 66 -12.09 -10.46 11.61
CA ALA A 66 -12.65 -9.43 12.48
C ALA A 66 -13.72 -8.56 11.80
N ARG A 67 -14.01 -8.77 10.52
CA ARG A 67 -14.84 -7.89 9.68
C ARG A 67 -14.37 -6.43 9.71
N GLN A 68 -13.06 -6.23 9.85
CA GLN A 68 -12.44 -4.93 9.87
C GLN A 68 -12.16 -4.46 8.43
N PRO A 69 -12.72 -3.33 7.99
CA PRO A 69 -12.42 -2.77 6.67
C PRO A 69 -10.95 -2.36 6.52
N ILE A 70 -10.46 -2.45 5.28
CA ILE A 70 -9.10 -2.05 4.90
C ILE A 70 -9.20 -1.09 3.73
N THR A 71 -8.48 0.03 3.80
CA THR A 71 -8.20 0.87 2.65
C THR A 71 -6.78 0.60 2.16
N ILE A 72 -6.63 0.37 0.84
CA ILE A 72 -5.34 0.08 0.22
C ILE A 72 -4.82 1.33 -0.48
N GLN A 73 -3.54 1.65 -0.25
CA GLN A 73 -2.89 2.80 -0.85
C GLN A 73 -1.53 2.44 -1.45
N GLY A 74 -1.31 2.83 -2.71
CA GLY A 74 0.00 2.84 -3.35
C GLY A 74 0.68 4.21 -3.18
N GLY A 75 0.92 4.91 -4.29
CA GLY A 75 1.57 6.23 -4.31
C GLY A 75 0.69 7.42 -3.91
N ASN A 76 -0.54 7.19 -3.48
CA ASN A 76 -1.54 8.22 -3.14
C ASN A 76 -1.84 9.21 -4.30
N THR A 77 -1.79 8.73 -5.54
CA THR A 77 -2.00 9.53 -6.75
C THR A 77 -3.44 9.48 -7.29
N GLY A 78 -4.33 8.73 -6.64
CA GLY A 78 -5.74 8.60 -7.03
C GLY A 78 -6.50 9.92 -6.92
N LEU A 79 -7.41 10.19 -7.86
CA LEU A 79 -8.15 11.45 -7.96
C LEU A 79 -9.59 11.38 -7.45
N VAL A 80 -10.05 10.19 -7.06
CA VAL A 80 -11.45 9.94 -6.68
C VAL A 80 -11.63 9.55 -5.20
N GLY A 81 -10.57 9.64 -4.42
CA GLY A 81 -10.60 9.44 -2.96
C GLY A 81 -10.64 7.99 -2.49
N GLY A 82 -10.65 7.00 -3.38
CA GLY A 82 -10.75 5.58 -3.00
C GLY A 82 -9.56 5.04 -2.18
N GLN A 83 -8.44 5.74 -2.17
CA GLN A 83 -7.26 5.41 -1.38
C GLN A 83 -7.20 6.13 -0.03
N ILE A 84 -8.17 6.96 0.29
CA ILE A 84 -8.20 7.75 1.53
C ILE A 84 -9.09 7.03 2.56
N PRO A 85 -8.53 6.58 3.70
CA PRO A 85 -9.27 5.83 4.71
C PRO A 85 -10.24 6.72 5.47
N GLN A 86 -11.35 6.14 5.92
CA GLN A 86 -12.36 6.80 6.75
C GLN A 86 -12.51 6.08 8.11
N GLY A 87 -11.39 5.79 8.77
CA GLY A 87 -11.34 5.07 10.04
C GLY A 87 -10.88 3.62 9.91
N GLU A 88 -10.70 3.10 8.68
CA GLU A 88 -10.23 1.74 8.42
C GLU A 88 -8.74 1.58 8.71
N VAL A 89 -8.26 0.34 8.72
CA VAL A 89 -6.82 0.04 8.62
C VAL A 89 -6.31 0.51 7.26
N LEU A 90 -5.28 1.34 7.24
CA LEU A 90 -4.61 1.75 6.00
C LEU A 90 -3.47 0.78 5.69
N LEU A 91 -3.56 0.08 4.57
CA LEU A 91 -2.49 -0.78 4.07
C LEU A 91 -1.75 -0.07 2.93
N SER A 92 -0.50 0.27 3.16
CA SER A 92 0.37 0.90 2.14
C SER A 92 1.30 -0.13 1.51
N THR A 93 1.35 -0.16 0.18
CA THR A 93 2.25 -1.04 -0.57
C THR A 93 3.65 -0.48 -0.76
N GLU A 94 3.97 0.67 -0.17
CA GLU A 94 5.22 1.41 -0.40
C GLU A 94 6.52 0.63 -0.15
N ARG A 95 6.47 -0.45 0.64
CA ARG A 95 7.61 -1.33 0.93
C ARG A 95 7.74 -2.50 -0.03
N MET A 96 6.74 -2.75 -0.87
CA MET A 96 6.74 -3.81 -1.87
C MET A 96 7.29 -3.26 -3.19
N ARG A 97 8.62 -3.13 -3.31
CA ARG A 97 9.28 -2.39 -4.40
C ARG A 97 10.21 -3.23 -5.25
N THR A 98 9.98 -4.52 -5.31
CA THR A 98 10.81 -5.41 -6.11
C THR A 98 10.27 -5.50 -7.55
N ILE A 99 11.12 -5.25 -8.53
CA ILE A 99 10.89 -5.70 -9.90
C ILE A 99 11.35 -7.15 -9.96
N ARG A 100 10.41 -8.07 -10.06
CA ARG A 100 10.65 -9.52 -9.97
C ARG A 100 11.26 -10.08 -11.23
N GLU A 101 10.87 -9.53 -12.38
CA GLU A 101 11.30 -10.01 -13.68
C GLU A 101 11.17 -8.93 -14.75
N VAL A 102 12.11 -8.91 -15.68
CA VAL A 102 12.02 -8.20 -16.95
C VAL A 102 12.27 -9.23 -18.07
N SER A 103 11.19 -9.78 -18.64
CA SER A 103 11.29 -10.71 -19.77
C SER A 103 11.40 -9.93 -21.09
N VAL A 104 12.60 -9.99 -21.69
CA VAL A 104 12.84 -9.36 -23.00
C VAL A 104 12.20 -10.16 -24.15
N LEU A 105 12.01 -11.48 -23.92
CA LEU A 105 11.41 -12.35 -24.93
C LEU A 105 9.90 -12.12 -25.07
N ASP A 106 9.24 -11.87 -23.93
CA ASP A 106 7.79 -11.70 -23.88
C ASP A 106 7.38 -10.23 -23.81
N ASP A 107 8.34 -9.30 -23.73
CA ASP A 107 8.13 -7.87 -23.51
C ASP A 107 7.26 -7.57 -22.26
N VAL A 108 7.53 -8.27 -21.15
CA VAL A 108 6.77 -8.20 -19.90
C VAL A 108 7.68 -7.77 -18.73
N ILE A 109 7.15 -6.92 -17.85
CA ILE A 109 7.73 -6.62 -16.53
C ILE A 109 6.77 -7.12 -15.46
N THR A 110 7.30 -7.90 -14.51
CA THR A 110 6.59 -8.32 -13.31
C THR A 110 7.13 -7.51 -12.13
N ALA A 111 6.29 -6.64 -11.57
CA ALA A 111 6.65 -5.72 -10.50
C ALA A 111 5.69 -5.84 -9.32
N GLU A 112 6.21 -5.60 -8.11
CA GLU A 112 5.39 -5.50 -6.91
C GLU A 112 4.58 -4.20 -6.88
N ALA A 113 3.51 -4.18 -6.08
CA ALA A 113 2.50 -3.11 -6.09
C ALA A 113 2.98 -1.75 -5.56
N GLY A 114 4.15 -1.67 -4.96
CA GLY A 114 4.78 -0.43 -4.50
C GLY A 114 5.85 0.12 -5.44
N VAL A 115 6.12 -0.58 -6.55
CA VAL A 115 7.05 -0.08 -7.59
C VAL A 115 6.41 1.13 -8.29
N THR A 116 7.18 2.19 -8.41
CA THR A 116 6.70 3.43 -9.07
C THR A 116 6.81 3.32 -10.60
N LEU A 117 6.01 4.13 -11.31
CA LEU A 117 6.06 4.22 -12.77
C LEU A 117 7.47 4.61 -13.26
N ALA A 118 8.15 5.49 -12.55
CA ALA A 118 9.52 5.90 -12.87
C ALA A 118 10.51 4.71 -12.80
N GLU A 119 10.36 3.84 -11.81
CA GLU A 119 11.17 2.62 -11.67
C GLU A 119 10.87 1.62 -12.81
N VAL A 120 9.61 1.49 -13.19
CA VAL A 120 9.23 0.65 -14.35
C VAL A 120 9.84 1.19 -15.64
N HIS A 121 9.81 2.51 -15.85
CA HIS A 121 10.43 3.13 -17.02
C HIS A 121 11.95 2.90 -17.04
N ALA A 122 12.63 3.05 -15.90
CA ALA A 122 14.07 2.81 -15.81
C ALA A 122 14.41 1.35 -16.14
N ALA A 123 13.70 0.38 -15.55
CA ALA A 123 13.92 -1.03 -15.83
C ALA A 123 13.65 -1.41 -17.28
N ALA A 124 12.63 -0.84 -17.90
CA ALA A 124 12.35 -1.04 -19.33
C ALA A 124 13.50 -0.48 -20.19
N ALA A 125 13.98 0.72 -19.88
CA ALA A 125 15.07 1.36 -20.61
C ALA A 125 16.40 0.57 -20.50
N GLU A 126 16.73 0.04 -19.34
CA GLU A 126 17.90 -0.86 -19.13
C GLU A 126 17.79 -2.12 -20.01
N ALA A 127 16.59 -2.67 -20.17
CA ALA A 127 16.30 -3.79 -21.04
C ALA A 127 16.20 -3.41 -22.54
N ARG A 128 16.47 -2.14 -22.90
CA ARG A 128 16.26 -1.57 -24.25
C ARG A 128 14.83 -1.72 -24.72
N ARG A 129 13.87 -1.51 -23.83
CA ARG A 129 12.43 -1.54 -24.06
C ARG A 129 11.82 -0.22 -23.61
N ARG A 130 10.59 0.01 -23.98
CA ARG A 130 9.81 1.18 -23.58
C ARG A 130 8.50 0.74 -22.95
N PHE A 131 8.25 1.20 -21.73
CA PHE A 131 6.91 1.10 -21.13
C PHE A 131 6.06 2.27 -21.62
N PRO A 132 4.93 2.03 -22.32
CA PRO A 132 4.27 3.09 -23.10
C PRO A 132 3.39 4.03 -22.30
N LEU A 133 3.15 3.76 -21.00
CA LEU A 133 2.35 4.65 -20.16
C LEU A 133 3.18 5.86 -19.70
N GLY A 134 2.64 7.05 -19.95
CA GLY A 134 3.12 8.30 -19.40
C GLY A 134 1.97 8.98 -18.67
N LEU A 135 2.01 8.96 -17.35
CA LEU A 135 1.04 9.61 -16.48
C LEU A 135 1.70 10.80 -15.80
#